data_6078725f69b69f18f289eb0c21cfd4c4
#
_entry.id   6078725f69b69f18f289eb0c21cfd4c4
#
_cell.length_a   1.000
_cell.length_b   1.000
_cell.length_c   1.000
_cell.angle_alpha   90.00
_cell.angle_beta   90.00
_cell.angle_gamma   90.00
#
_symmetry.space_group_name_H-M   'P 1'
#
loop_
_entity.id
_entity.type
_entity.pdbx_description
1 polymer ?
#
loop_
_entity_poly.entity_id
_entity_poly.type
_entity_poly.pdbx_seq_one_letter_code
_entity_poly.pdbx_strand_id
1 'polypeptide(L)'
;VLGILFELKEGYPILVIPPEFALRSATLDCLQDWQEARKLPLPQTIEPSPGLRLIEGELIELPLEYHSLDKTDAWESFQPERSTTYRRLIIPAVQTDGSIVPTWAYGAFQPPAQSLPVEANHWSPQTR
;
A
#
# COMPACT_ATOMS: atom_id res chain seq x y z
N VAL A 1 -4.13 -3.06 6.77
CA VAL A 1 -2.87 -2.26 6.81
C VAL A 1 -3.09 -0.96 7.54
N LEU A 2 -2.05 -0.42 8.12
CA LEU A 2 -2.09 0.90 8.76
C LEU A 2 -1.91 1.99 7.71
N GLY A 3 -2.76 3.01 7.77
CA GLY A 3 -2.66 4.16 6.90
C GLY A 3 -3.86 5.08 7.05
N ILE A 4 -3.99 5.98 6.11
CA ILE A 4 -5.15 6.87 6.00
C ILE A 4 -5.54 6.93 4.53
N LEU A 5 -6.82 6.79 4.26
CA LEU A 5 -7.34 7.01 2.91
C LEU A 5 -7.56 8.50 2.68
N PHE A 6 -7.14 8.96 1.51
CA PHE A 6 -7.44 10.29 1.00
C PHE A 6 -8.22 10.16 -0.29
N GLU A 7 -9.11 11.08 -0.53
CA GLU A 7 -9.84 11.17 -1.80
C GLU A 7 -9.22 12.26 -2.65
N LEU A 8 -8.81 11.88 -3.86
CA LEU A 8 -8.31 12.83 -4.84
C LEU A 8 -9.44 13.64 -5.42
N LYS A 9 -9.12 14.80 -5.97
CA LYS A 9 -10.07 15.69 -6.63
C LYS A 9 -10.89 14.97 -7.70
N GLU A 10 -10.29 14.00 -8.37
CA GLU A 10 -10.92 13.21 -9.42
C GLU A 10 -11.87 12.13 -8.87
N GLY A 11 -11.96 11.95 -7.55
CA GLY A 11 -12.85 10.99 -6.92
C GLY A 11 -12.26 9.61 -6.69
N TYR A 12 -10.95 9.45 -6.81
CA TYR A 12 -10.25 8.18 -6.55
C TYR A 12 -9.60 8.19 -5.17
N PRO A 13 -9.53 7.02 -4.52
CA PRO A 13 -8.82 6.92 -3.25
C PRO A 13 -7.32 6.80 -3.46
N ILE A 14 -6.56 7.28 -2.49
CA ILE A 14 -5.15 6.96 -2.37
C ILE A 14 -4.88 6.58 -0.92
N LEU A 15 -4.10 5.52 -0.74
CA LEU A 15 -3.67 5.07 0.58
C LEU A 15 -2.38 5.79 0.94
N VAL A 16 -2.39 6.51 2.05
CA VAL A 16 -1.20 7.18 2.57
C VAL A 16 -0.67 6.36 3.74
N ILE A 17 0.60 5.97 3.65
CA ILE A 17 1.28 5.12 4.61
C ILE A 17 2.51 5.86 5.12
N PRO A 18 2.71 6.00 6.44
CA PRO A 18 3.94 6.58 6.96
C PRO A 18 5.17 5.78 6.50
N PRO A 19 6.25 6.45 6.09
CA PRO A 19 7.43 5.75 5.56
C PRO A 19 8.00 4.68 6.49
N GLU A 20 7.93 4.89 7.81
CA GLU A 20 8.45 3.96 8.80
C GLU A 20 7.73 2.61 8.82
N PHE A 21 6.53 2.52 8.25
CA PHE A 21 5.79 1.25 8.14
C PHE A 21 6.04 0.54 6.83
N ALA A 22 6.74 1.14 5.88
CA ALA A 22 7.10 0.48 4.64
C ALA A 22 8.32 -0.41 4.87
N LEU A 23 8.19 -1.69 4.51
CA LEU A 23 9.33 -2.62 4.55
C LEU A 23 10.29 -2.34 3.41
N ARG A 24 9.76 -1.98 2.25
CA ARG A 24 10.57 -1.65 1.08
C ARG A 24 9.76 -0.85 0.07
N SER A 25 10.42 0.09 -0.58
CA SER A 25 9.90 0.79 -1.75
C SER A 25 10.43 0.11 -3.02
N ALA A 26 9.60 0.03 -4.05
CA ALA A 26 9.91 -0.74 -5.25
C ALA A 26 11.13 -0.23 -6.01
N THR A 27 11.89 -1.19 -6.52
CA THR A 27 12.91 -0.99 -7.52
C THR A 27 12.46 -1.58 -8.87
N LEU A 28 13.37 -1.71 -9.81
CA LEU A 28 13.09 -2.34 -11.11
C LEU A 28 12.90 -3.86 -11.00
N ASP A 29 13.39 -4.48 -9.93
CA ASP A 29 13.35 -5.93 -9.75
C ASP A 29 12.43 -6.30 -8.59
N CYS A 30 11.18 -6.64 -8.93
CA CYS A 30 10.17 -6.96 -7.90
C CYS A 30 10.50 -8.25 -7.13
N LEU A 31 11.17 -9.22 -7.75
CA LEU A 31 11.57 -10.44 -7.06
C LEU A 31 12.62 -10.14 -6.00
N GLN A 32 13.61 -9.31 -6.33
CA GLN A 32 14.61 -8.88 -5.37
C GLN A 32 13.98 -8.07 -4.24
N ASP A 33 13.06 -7.16 -4.57
CA ASP A 33 12.34 -6.37 -3.57
C ASP A 33 11.62 -7.28 -2.58
N TRP A 34 10.94 -8.30 -3.10
CA TRP A 34 10.21 -9.26 -2.27
C TRP A 34 11.14 -10.06 -1.37
N GLN A 35 12.24 -10.56 -1.92
CA GLN A 35 13.21 -11.33 -1.15
C GLN A 35 13.85 -10.49 -0.05
N GLU A 36 14.21 -9.25 -0.34
CA GLU A 36 14.79 -8.35 0.66
C GLU A 36 13.79 -7.98 1.76
N ALA A 37 12.55 -7.71 1.40
CA ALA A 37 11.52 -7.39 2.37
C ALA A 37 11.23 -8.55 3.32
N ARG A 38 11.26 -9.78 2.82
CA ARG A 38 11.02 -10.98 3.64
C ARG A 38 12.09 -11.24 4.69
N LYS A 39 13.27 -10.67 4.53
CA LYS A 39 14.36 -10.77 5.53
C LYS A 39 14.16 -9.81 6.69
N LEU A 40 13.30 -8.82 6.54
CA LEU A 40 13.07 -7.82 7.58
C LEU A 40 12.09 -8.36 8.62
N PRO A 41 12.26 -7.95 9.90
CA PRO A 41 11.33 -8.37 10.93
C PRO A 41 9.96 -7.74 10.72
N LEU A 42 8.91 -8.54 10.90
CA LEU A 42 7.54 -8.06 10.90
C LEU A 42 7.13 -7.66 12.32
N PRO A 43 6.26 -6.64 12.47
CA PRO A 43 5.72 -6.32 13.78
C PRO A 43 4.88 -7.49 14.29
N GLN A 44 4.82 -7.68 15.60
CA GLN A 44 4.00 -8.72 16.21
C GLN A 44 2.52 -8.36 16.20
N THR A 45 2.22 -7.07 16.28
CA THR A 45 0.85 -6.55 16.23
C THR A 45 0.81 -5.31 15.35
N ILE A 46 -0.33 -5.09 14.72
CA ILE A 46 -0.63 -3.88 13.96
C ILE A 46 -1.89 -3.28 14.57
N GLU A 47 -1.75 -2.13 15.22
CA GLU A 47 -2.86 -1.50 15.92
C GLU A 47 -3.06 -0.06 15.45
N PRO A 48 -4.31 0.41 15.35
CA PRO A 48 -4.57 1.80 15.06
C PRO A 48 -4.01 2.69 16.17
N SER A 49 -3.57 3.87 15.80
CA SER A 49 -3.04 4.88 16.70
C SER A 49 -3.61 6.24 16.30
N PRO A 50 -3.41 7.31 17.11
CA PRO A 50 -3.87 8.63 16.70
C PRO A 50 -3.33 9.00 15.32
N GLY A 51 -4.23 9.35 14.40
CA GLY A 51 -3.89 9.72 13.05
C GLY A 51 -3.66 8.54 12.09
N LEU A 52 -3.79 7.29 12.54
CA LEU A 52 -3.67 6.11 11.69
C LEU A 52 -4.85 5.17 11.91
N ARG A 53 -5.30 4.54 10.84
CA ARG A 53 -6.40 3.58 10.87
C ARG A 53 -5.97 2.25 10.28
N LEU A 54 -6.64 1.18 10.69
CA LEU A 54 -6.53 -0.10 9.99
C LEU A 54 -7.43 -0.05 8.76
N ILE A 55 -6.82 0.01 7.59
CA ILE A 55 -7.55 0.06 6.32
C ILE A 55 -7.79 -1.36 5.85
N GLU A 56 -9.04 -1.67 5.55
CA GLU A 56 -9.48 -2.98 5.09
C GLU A 56 -9.28 -3.14 3.59
N GLY A 57 -8.93 -4.35 3.19
CA GLY A 57 -8.77 -4.69 1.78
C GLY A 57 -8.74 -6.20 1.59
N GLU A 58 -8.44 -6.62 0.39
CA GLU A 58 -8.31 -8.03 0.03
C GLU A 58 -6.86 -8.36 -0.28
N LEU A 59 -6.39 -9.50 0.22
CA LEU A 59 -5.10 -10.06 -0.17
C LEU A 59 -5.32 -10.99 -1.36
N ILE A 60 -4.60 -10.73 -2.43
CA ILE A 60 -4.65 -11.54 -3.65
C ILE A 60 -3.30 -12.20 -3.84
N GLU A 61 -3.30 -13.52 -4.01
CA GLU A 61 -2.08 -14.24 -4.30
C GLU A 61 -1.68 -14.03 -5.76
N LEU A 62 -0.39 -13.76 -5.95
CA LEU A 62 0.21 -13.63 -7.28
C LEU A 62 1.32 -14.67 -7.44
N PRO A 63 1.54 -15.17 -8.66
CA PRO A 63 2.69 -16.05 -8.92
C PRO A 63 4.00 -15.34 -8.57
N LEU A 64 4.97 -16.09 -8.05
CA LEU A 64 6.30 -15.56 -7.76
C LEU A 64 7.12 -15.49 -9.05
N GLU A 65 6.81 -14.52 -9.90
CA GLU A 65 7.42 -14.32 -11.22
C GLU A 65 7.81 -12.85 -11.38
N TYR A 66 8.81 -12.60 -12.22
CA TYR A 66 9.32 -11.26 -12.49
C TYR A 66 8.24 -10.30 -13.00
N HIS A 67 7.31 -10.79 -13.81
CA HIS A 67 6.28 -9.98 -14.46
C HIS A 67 4.92 -10.03 -13.75
N SER A 68 4.85 -10.60 -12.54
CA SER A 68 3.57 -10.75 -11.82
C SER A 68 2.86 -9.44 -11.52
N LEU A 69 3.61 -8.34 -11.40
CA LEU A 69 3.05 -7.02 -11.07
C LEU A 69 2.84 -6.12 -12.29
N ASP A 70 3.15 -6.59 -13.49
CA ASP A 70 3.09 -5.73 -14.68
C ASP A 70 1.69 -5.16 -14.93
N LYS A 71 0.65 -5.99 -14.78
CA LYS A 71 -0.73 -5.56 -14.97
C LYS A 71 -1.19 -4.56 -13.91
N THR A 72 -0.86 -4.83 -12.65
CA THR A 72 -1.23 -3.93 -11.56
C THR A 72 -0.44 -2.63 -11.63
N ASP A 73 0.83 -2.67 -11.99
CA ASP A 73 1.64 -1.47 -12.21
C ASP A 73 1.04 -0.60 -13.32
N ALA A 74 0.63 -1.22 -14.44
CA ALA A 74 -0.01 -0.50 -15.54
C ALA A 74 -1.35 0.08 -15.12
N TRP A 75 -2.16 -0.68 -14.40
CA TRP A 75 -3.45 -0.24 -13.89
C TRP A 75 -3.32 0.97 -12.96
N GLU A 76 -2.28 0.95 -12.09
CA GLU A 76 -2.02 2.01 -11.12
C GLU A 76 -1.13 3.13 -11.70
N SER A 77 -0.78 3.07 -12.98
CA SER A 77 0.12 4.03 -13.64
C SER A 77 1.45 4.19 -12.92
N PHE A 78 1.95 3.09 -12.34
CA PHE A 78 3.20 3.08 -11.61
C PHE A 78 4.36 2.71 -12.53
N GLN A 79 5.47 3.46 -12.45
CA GLN A 79 6.73 3.18 -13.14
C GLN A 79 7.88 3.31 -12.14
N PRO A 80 8.64 2.22 -11.90
CA PRO A 80 9.71 2.26 -10.88
C PRO A 80 10.79 3.30 -11.15
N GLU A 81 11.06 3.62 -12.41
CA GLU A 81 12.08 4.58 -12.80
C GLU A 81 11.66 6.03 -12.54
N ARG A 82 10.39 6.28 -12.30
CA ARG A 82 9.89 7.64 -12.11
C ARG A 82 9.75 7.96 -10.64
N SER A 83 10.24 9.13 -10.26
CA SER A 83 9.93 9.70 -8.96
C SER A 83 8.52 10.26 -9.02
N THR A 84 7.55 9.51 -8.51
CA THR A 84 6.16 9.94 -8.43
C THR A 84 5.70 9.95 -6.98
N THR A 85 4.61 10.65 -6.71
CA THR A 85 3.97 10.60 -5.39
C THR A 85 3.41 9.21 -5.10
N TYR A 86 2.94 8.52 -6.13
CA TYR A 86 2.35 7.19 -6.03
C TYR A 86 3.45 6.13 -6.13
N ARG A 87 3.50 5.25 -5.14
CA ARG A 87 4.58 4.27 -4.98
C ARG A 87 4.03 2.86 -4.90
N ARG A 88 4.83 1.91 -5.33
CA ARG A 88 4.59 0.49 -5.03
C ARG A 88 5.46 0.11 -3.82
N LEU A 89 4.82 -0.37 -2.77
CA LEU A 89 5.46 -0.63 -1.48
C LEU A 89 5.22 -2.07 -1.07
N ILE A 90 6.10 -2.58 -0.21
CA ILE A 90 5.84 -3.79 0.56
C ILE A 90 5.62 -3.35 2.00
N ILE A 91 4.46 -3.71 2.53
CA ILE A 91 4.02 -3.29 3.86
C ILE A 91 3.48 -4.48 4.65
N PRO A 92 3.48 -4.41 5.98
CA PRO A 92 2.83 -5.44 6.79
C PRO A 92 1.31 -5.36 6.66
N ALA A 93 0.67 -6.50 6.54
CA ALA A 93 -0.78 -6.61 6.56
C ALA A 93 -1.21 -7.64 7.60
N VAL A 94 -2.25 -7.33 8.36
CA VAL A 94 -2.84 -8.27 9.33
C VAL A 94 -4.01 -8.98 8.67
N GLN A 95 -3.98 -10.32 8.70
CA GLN A 95 -5.06 -11.15 8.19
C GLN A 95 -6.16 -11.32 9.25
N THR A 96 -7.29 -11.88 8.84
CA THR A 96 -8.42 -12.09 9.75
C THR A 96 -8.11 -13.01 10.91
N ASP A 97 -7.15 -13.94 10.74
CA ASP A 97 -6.70 -14.84 11.81
C ASP A 97 -5.67 -14.20 12.76
N GLY A 98 -5.31 -12.93 12.54
CA GLY A 98 -4.34 -12.21 13.34
C GLY A 98 -2.90 -12.34 12.88
N SER A 99 -2.61 -13.18 11.90
CA SER A 99 -1.24 -13.31 11.37
C SER A 99 -0.85 -12.08 10.55
N ILE A 100 0.43 -11.74 10.60
CA ILE A 100 0.97 -10.58 9.87
C ILE A 100 1.86 -11.10 8.74
N VAL A 101 1.61 -10.61 7.54
CA VAL A 101 2.36 -10.99 6.35
C VAL A 101 2.80 -9.75 5.59
N PRO A 102 3.94 -9.81 4.88
CA PRO A 102 4.29 -8.74 3.95
C PRO A 102 3.38 -8.79 2.74
N THR A 103 3.00 -7.65 2.22
CA THR A 103 2.16 -7.55 1.03
C THR A 103 2.57 -6.37 0.17
N TRP A 104 2.37 -6.52 -1.14
CA TRP A 104 2.47 -5.40 -2.06
C TRP A 104 1.27 -4.48 -1.89
N ALA A 105 1.52 -3.19 -1.98
CA ALA A 105 0.48 -2.18 -1.98
C ALA A 105 0.94 -0.97 -2.78
N TYR A 106 -0.01 -0.25 -3.35
CA TYR A 106 0.23 1.02 -4.00
C TYR A 106 -0.26 2.14 -3.08
N GLY A 107 0.55 3.16 -2.89
CA GLY A 107 0.20 4.24 -2.01
C GLY A 107 1.21 5.38 -2.07
N ALA A 108 1.09 6.30 -1.13
CA ALA A 108 1.97 7.45 -1.02
C ALA A 108 2.46 7.61 0.42
N PHE A 109 3.60 8.26 0.59
CA PHE A 109 4.11 8.60 1.92
C PHE A 109 3.49 9.87 2.47
N GLN A 110 2.94 10.71 1.60
CA GLN A 110 2.32 11.97 1.98
C GLN A 110 1.06 12.18 1.18
N PRO A 111 0.06 12.89 1.73
CA PRO A 111 -1.15 13.21 0.98
C PRO A 111 -0.82 14.04 -0.26
N PRO A 112 -1.38 13.69 -1.43
CA PRO A 112 -1.27 14.54 -2.61
C PRO A 112 -1.92 15.91 -2.39
N ALA A 113 -1.47 16.90 -3.14
CA ALA A 113 -2.09 18.23 -3.11
C ALA A 113 -3.58 18.13 -3.48
N GLN A 114 -4.42 18.91 -2.80
CA GLN A 114 -5.87 18.98 -3.03
C GLN A 114 -6.62 17.67 -2.73
N SER A 115 -6.01 16.74 -2.00
CA SER A 115 -6.71 15.57 -1.50
C SER A 115 -7.35 15.86 -0.14
N LEU A 116 -8.41 15.11 0.19
CA LEU A 116 -9.12 15.22 1.46
C LEU A 116 -9.09 13.88 2.19
N PRO A 117 -8.88 13.88 3.51
CA PRO A 117 -8.91 12.63 4.27
C PRO A 117 -10.31 12.02 4.25
N VAL A 118 -10.34 10.70 4.19
CA VAL A 118 -11.57 9.90 4.27
C VAL A 118 -11.61 9.26 5.65
N GLU A 119 -12.62 9.59 6.44
CA GLU A 119 -12.79 9.05 7.79
C GLU A 119 -13.48 7.69 7.76
N ALA A 120 -12.87 6.73 7.06
CA ALA A 120 -13.38 5.38 6.93
C ALA A 120 -12.21 4.40 6.87
N ASN A 121 -12.50 3.14 7.21
CA ASN A 121 -11.51 2.07 7.17
C ASN A 121 -11.48 1.35 5.82
N HIS A 122 -12.38 1.68 4.92
CA HIS A 122 -12.44 1.12 3.58
C HIS A 122 -12.92 2.18 2.61
N TRP A 123 -12.59 1.99 1.34
CA TRP A 123 -13.06 2.86 0.28
C TRP A 123 -14.42 2.40 -0.22
N SER A 124 -15.32 3.36 -0.34
CA SER A 124 -16.58 3.18 -1.04
C SER A 124 -16.79 4.34 -1.99
N PRO A 125 -17.01 4.09 -3.28
CA PRO A 125 -17.34 5.18 -4.21
C PRO A 125 -18.60 5.88 -3.73
N GLN A 126 -18.53 7.20 -3.64
CA GLN A 126 -19.71 7.97 -3.28
C GLN A 126 -20.62 8.10 -4.48
N THR A 127 -21.91 7.94 -4.24
CA THR A 127 -22.92 8.21 -5.26
C THR A 127 -22.96 9.72 -5.48
N ARG A 128 -22.68 10.12 -6.69
CA ARG A 128 -22.67 11.54 -7.07
C ARG A 128 -23.78 11.84 -8.05
#